data_4022d4a9f05e1ad4bf652ebb3fd2c78a
#
_entry.id   4022d4a9f05e1ad4bf652ebb3fd2c78a
#
_cell.length_a   1.000
_cell.length_b   1.000
_cell.length_c   1.000
_cell.angle_alpha   90.00
_cell.angle_beta   90.00
_cell.angle_gamma   90.00
#
_symmetry.space_group_name_H-M   'P 1'
#
loop_
_entity.id
_entity.type
_entity.pdbx_description
1 polymer ?
#
loop_
_entity_poly.entity_id
_entity_poly.type
_entity_poly.pdbx_seq_one_letter_code
_entity_poly.pdbx_strand_id
1 'polypeptide(L)'
;MREVVKKEVLKLLDAGIIYLVPHSEWVSAVQVVPKKGGMTVVENSKNELISQRTVTGWRMCIDYRKLNKATNKDRFLQPFIDEMLERLAKHSYFCFLDGYSGYHQIPIHSDGQSKTTFTCPFGTYAYR
;
A
#
# COMPACT_ATOMS: atom_id res chain seq x y z
N MET A 1 -1.09 -18.15 -2.61
CA MET A 1 -0.68 -17.12 -1.62
C MET A 1 0.83 -16.90 -1.60
N ARG A 2 1.68 -17.93 -1.41
CA ARG A 2 3.15 -17.79 -1.44
C ARG A 2 3.68 -17.15 -2.73
N GLU A 3 3.17 -17.55 -3.88
CA GLU A 3 3.60 -17.03 -5.19
C GLU A 3 3.35 -15.51 -5.35
N VAL A 4 2.27 -15.00 -4.79
CA VAL A 4 1.97 -13.56 -4.80
C VAL A 4 3.04 -12.78 -4.04
N VAL A 5 3.40 -13.27 -2.84
CA VAL A 5 4.47 -12.67 -2.03
C VAL A 5 5.80 -12.75 -2.73
N LYS A 6 6.16 -13.92 -3.30
CA LYS A 6 7.42 -14.12 -4.04
C LYS A 6 7.56 -13.14 -5.19
N LYS A 7 6.52 -13.04 -6.02
CA LYS A 7 6.51 -12.13 -7.18
C LYS A 7 6.72 -10.68 -6.78
N GLU A 8 6.03 -10.23 -5.73
CA GLU A 8 6.14 -8.85 -5.26
C GLU A 8 7.51 -8.56 -4.63
N VAL A 9 8.02 -9.48 -3.80
CA VAL A 9 9.36 -9.33 -3.18
C VAL A 9 10.45 -9.27 -4.26
N LEU A 10 10.41 -10.14 -5.26
CA LEU A 10 11.38 -10.12 -6.37
C LEU A 10 11.31 -8.79 -7.11
N LYS A 11 10.10 -8.33 -7.45
CA LYS A 11 9.90 -7.04 -8.13
C LYS A 11 10.51 -5.87 -7.35
N LEU A 12 10.30 -5.83 -6.03
CA LEU A 12 10.84 -4.77 -5.17
C LEU A 12 12.36 -4.86 -5.00
N LEU A 13 12.91 -6.07 -4.95
CA LEU A 13 14.35 -6.32 -4.90
C LEU A 13 15.03 -5.89 -6.20
N ASP A 14 14.50 -6.30 -7.34
CA ASP A 14 15.02 -5.95 -8.67
C ASP A 14 14.99 -4.45 -8.91
N ALA A 15 13.98 -3.76 -8.37
CA ALA A 15 13.88 -2.31 -8.40
C ALA A 15 14.78 -1.60 -7.37
N GLY A 16 15.49 -2.33 -6.51
CA GLY A 16 16.35 -1.76 -5.45
C GLY A 16 15.61 -1.04 -4.34
N ILE A 17 14.29 -1.21 -4.24
CA ILE A 17 13.43 -0.54 -3.25
C ILE A 17 13.56 -1.18 -1.87
N ILE A 18 13.78 -2.49 -1.82
CA ILE A 18 14.01 -3.24 -0.58
C ILE A 18 15.38 -3.90 -0.59
N TYR A 19 15.86 -4.24 0.59
CA TYR A 19 17.11 -4.98 0.78
C TYR A 19 16.98 -6.03 1.88
N LEU A 20 17.83 -7.04 1.86
CA LEU A 20 17.88 -8.12 2.84
C LEU A 20 18.39 -7.60 4.18
N VAL A 21 17.69 -7.91 5.26
CA VAL A 21 18.09 -7.56 6.63
C VAL A 21 18.26 -8.84 7.46
N PRO A 22 19.47 -9.13 7.98
CA PRO A 22 19.69 -10.35 8.75
C PRO A 22 19.05 -10.32 10.13
N HIS A 23 18.96 -9.14 10.73
CA HIS A 23 18.41 -8.94 12.08
C HIS A 23 17.79 -7.55 12.22
N SER A 24 16.63 -7.47 12.88
CA SER A 24 16.00 -6.20 13.27
C SER A 24 15.13 -6.41 14.50
N GLU A 25 15.10 -5.43 15.39
CA GLU A 25 14.19 -5.38 16.53
C GLU A 25 12.74 -5.09 16.11
N TRP A 26 12.57 -4.42 14.97
CA TRP A 26 11.27 -4.09 14.39
C TRP A 26 10.97 -5.06 13.25
N VAL A 27 9.99 -5.93 13.44
CA VAL A 27 9.58 -6.87 12.41
C VAL A 27 8.06 -6.82 12.24
N SER A 28 7.64 -6.56 11.00
CA SER A 28 6.23 -6.53 10.61
C SER A 28 5.87 -7.79 9.83
N ALA A 29 4.64 -8.28 10.02
CA ALA A 29 4.15 -9.44 9.31
C ALA A 29 3.61 -9.09 7.92
N VAL A 30 3.80 -10.00 6.97
CA VAL A 30 3.22 -9.90 5.63
C VAL A 30 1.90 -10.66 5.58
N GLN A 31 0.90 -10.03 4.99
CA GLN A 31 -0.42 -10.60 4.72
C GLN A 31 -0.75 -10.49 3.24
N VAL A 32 -1.54 -11.42 2.73
CA VAL A 32 -2.06 -11.38 1.36
C VAL A 32 -3.53 -11.06 1.41
N VAL A 33 -3.91 -9.95 0.78
CA VAL A 33 -5.28 -9.46 0.75
C VAL A 33 -5.85 -9.46 -0.67
N PRO A 34 -7.15 -9.72 -0.84
CA PRO A 34 -7.77 -9.71 -2.15
C PRO A 34 -7.82 -8.28 -2.73
N LYS A 35 -7.48 -8.15 -4.00
CA LYS A 35 -7.70 -6.94 -4.79
C LYS A 35 -9.13 -6.98 -5.33
N LYS A 36 -10.01 -6.15 -4.79
CA LYS A 36 -11.38 -6.03 -5.25
C LYS A 36 -11.44 -5.13 -6.49
N GLY A 37 -12.09 -5.64 -7.53
CA GLY A 37 -12.33 -4.91 -8.77
C GLY A 37 -13.53 -3.98 -8.71
N GLY A 38 -14.05 -3.62 -9.90
CA GLY A 38 -15.27 -2.83 -10.04
C GLY A 38 -16.52 -3.54 -9.49
N MET A 39 -17.60 -2.79 -9.42
CA MET A 39 -18.90 -3.34 -9.03
C MET A 39 -19.46 -4.23 -10.15
N THR A 40 -19.85 -5.43 -9.80
CA THR A 40 -20.64 -6.33 -10.66
C THR A 40 -21.92 -6.69 -9.95
N VAL A 41 -22.96 -6.97 -10.72
CA VAL A 41 -24.23 -7.43 -10.19
C VAL A 41 -24.23 -8.97 -10.23
N VAL A 42 -24.45 -9.57 -9.08
CA VAL A 42 -24.51 -11.03 -8.92
C VAL A 42 -25.86 -11.41 -8.34
N GLU A 43 -26.46 -12.46 -8.86
CA GLU A 43 -27.70 -13.01 -8.35
C GLU A 43 -27.42 -13.85 -7.09
N ASN A 44 -28.15 -13.57 -6.01
CA ASN A 44 -28.03 -14.35 -4.78
C ASN A 44 -28.91 -15.62 -4.85
N SER A 45 -28.84 -16.47 -3.82
CA SER A 45 -29.63 -17.71 -3.72
C SER A 45 -31.15 -17.49 -3.66
N LYS A 46 -31.61 -16.23 -3.58
CA LYS A 46 -33.02 -15.82 -3.57
C LYS A 46 -33.43 -15.13 -4.87
N ASN A 47 -32.61 -15.22 -5.94
CA ASN A 47 -32.79 -14.55 -7.23
C ASN A 47 -32.88 -13.02 -7.15
N GLU A 48 -32.26 -12.41 -6.12
CA GLU A 48 -32.15 -10.96 -6.01
C GLU A 48 -30.80 -10.50 -6.57
N LEU A 49 -30.80 -9.41 -7.31
CA LEU A 49 -29.59 -8.80 -7.86
C LEU A 49 -28.90 -7.96 -6.79
N ILE A 50 -27.74 -8.40 -6.34
CA ILE A 50 -26.90 -7.68 -5.37
C ILE A 50 -25.63 -7.17 -6.02
N SER A 51 -25.28 -5.92 -5.73
CA SER A 51 -24.03 -5.34 -6.16
C SER A 51 -22.87 -5.89 -5.33
N GLN A 52 -21.94 -6.59 -5.97
CA GLN A 52 -20.79 -7.18 -5.32
C GLN A 52 -19.49 -6.77 -6.03
N ARG A 53 -18.42 -6.57 -5.24
CA ARG A 53 -17.08 -6.36 -5.79
C ARG A 53 -16.39 -7.70 -6.00
N THR A 54 -16.08 -8.01 -7.25
CA THR A 54 -15.34 -9.22 -7.60
C THR A 54 -13.86 -9.13 -7.21
N VAL A 55 -13.28 -10.25 -6.80
CA VAL A 55 -11.84 -10.35 -6.55
C VAL A 55 -11.12 -10.52 -7.88
N THR A 56 -10.33 -9.53 -8.28
CA THR A 56 -9.57 -9.53 -9.54
C THR A 56 -8.13 -10.00 -9.39
N GLY A 57 -7.66 -10.18 -8.17
CA GLY A 57 -6.30 -10.62 -7.87
C GLY A 57 -5.99 -10.53 -6.38
N TRP A 58 -4.70 -10.62 -6.06
CA TRP A 58 -4.19 -10.58 -4.71
C TRP A 58 -3.03 -9.61 -4.63
N ARG A 59 -2.86 -8.96 -3.48
CA ARG A 59 -1.74 -8.07 -3.20
C ARG A 59 -1.08 -8.44 -1.88
N MET A 60 0.23 -8.25 -1.82
CA MET A 60 0.99 -8.31 -0.58
C MET A 60 0.74 -7.03 0.22
N CYS A 61 0.44 -7.17 1.49
CA CYS A 61 0.34 -6.07 2.45
C CYS A 61 1.25 -6.35 3.64
N ILE A 62 1.90 -5.31 4.14
CA ILE A 62 2.74 -5.37 5.33
C ILE A 62 2.00 -4.70 6.47
N ASP A 63 1.96 -5.35 7.63
CA ASP A 63 1.25 -4.81 8.79
C ASP A 63 2.12 -3.82 9.57
N TYR A 64 2.10 -2.57 9.15
CA TYR A 64 2.82 -1.48 9.82
C TYR A 64 2.02 -0.75 10.91
N ARG A 65 0.92 -1.33 11.41
CA ARG A 65 0.10 -0.67 12.45
C ARG A 65 0.91 -0.32 13.69
N LYS A 66 1.81 -1.19 14.15
CA LYS A 66 2.68 -0.92 15.31
C LYS A 66 3.68 0.19 15.00
N LEU A 67 4.34 0.13 13.83
CA LEU A 67 5.26 1.16 13.38
C LEU A 67 4.57 2.52 13.27
N ASN A 68 3.41 2.57 12.62
CA ASN A 68 2.63 3.79 12.48
C ASN A 68 2.18 4.40 13.81
N LYS A 69 1.91 3.57 14.82
CA LYS A 69 1.57 4.04 16.16
C LYS A 69 2.77 4.67 16.88
N ALA A 70 3.97 4.14 16.65
CA ALA A 70 5.21 4.63 17.26
C ALA A 70 5.84 5.81 16.50
N THR A 71 5.47 6.01 15.23
CA THR A 71 6.02 7.09 14.39
C THR A 71 5.43 8.43 14.80
N ASN A 72 6.32 9.40 15.02
CA ASN A 72 5.92 10.79 15.19
C ASN A 72 5.25 11.30 13.91
N LYS A 73 4.05 11.85 14.08
CA LYS A 73 3.28 12.35 12.94
C LYS A 73 3.71 13.76 12.60
N ASP A 74 3.88 14.02 11.32
CA ASP A 74 4.04 15.36 10.80
C ASP A 74 2.79 16.19 11.15
N ARG A 75 3.02 17.38 11.68
CA ARG A 75 1.96 18.34 12.03
C ARG A 75 1.61 19.28 10.88
N PHE A 76 2.17 19.06 9.70
CA PHE A 76 1.84 19.85 8.53
C PHE A 76 0.38 19.62 8.15
N LEU A 77 -0.43 20.68 8.23
CA LEU A 77 -1.85 20.61 7.90
C LEU A 77 -2.00 20.47 6.38
N GLN A 78 -2.58 19.38 5.96
CA GLN A 78 -3.03 19.25 4.57
C GLN A 78 -4.32 20.06 4.38
N PRO A 79 -4.51 20.70 3.21
CA PRO A 79 -5.75 21.42 2.92
C PRO A 79 -6.94 20.45 2.95
N PHE A 80 -8.07 20.94 3.46
CA PHE A 80 -9.30 20.18 3.44
C PHE A 80 -9.77 19.92 2.00
N ILE A 81 -10.46 18.80 1.79
CA ILE A 81 -11.00 18.42 0.48
C ILE A 81 -11.91 19.54 -0.08
N ASP A 82 -12.75 20.13 0.78
CA ASP A 82 -13.66 21.21 0.39
C ASP A 82 -12.90 22.45 -0.12
N GLU A 83 -11.80 22.82 0.51
CA GLU A 83 -10.93 23.93 0.04
C GLU A 83 -10.30 23.61 -1.32
N MET A 84 -9.91 22.36 -1.55
CA MET A 84 -9.37 21.95 -2.85
C MET A 84 -10.44 21.98 -3.93
N LEU A 85 -11.66 21.52 -3.63
CA LEU A 85 -12.79 21.55 -4.55
C LEU A 85 -13.19 22.99 -4.90
N GLU A 86 -13.18 23.91 -3.92
CA GLU A 86 -13.47 25.33 -4.13
C GLU A 86 -12.46 25.99 -5.05
N ARG A 87 -11.16 25.64 -4.93
CA ARG A 87 -10.10 26.10 -5.85
C ARG A 87 -10.31 25.53 -7.26
N LEU A 88 -10.70 24.28 -7.40
CA LEU A 88 -10.96 23.64 -8.69
C LEU A 88 -12.19 24.22 -9.39
N ALA A 89 -13.24 24.57 -8.66
CA ALA A 89 -14.49 25.10 -9.19
C ALA A 89 -14.32 26.39 -10.01
N LYS A 90 -13.18 27.11 -9.86
CA LYS A 90 -12.85 28.31 -10.63
C LYS A 90 -12.28 28.02 -12.03
N HIS A 91 -11.99 26.77 -12.34
CA HIS A 91 -11.37 26.37 -13.60
C HIS A 91 -12.34 25.55 -14.44
N SER A 92 -12.37 25.80 -15.74
CA SER A 92 -13.18 25.05 -16.70
C SER A 92 -12.62 23.65 -17.02
N TYR A 93 -11.33 23.47 -16.81
CA TYR A 93 -10.63 22.21 -17.08
C TYR A 93 -9.65 21.90 -15.95
N PHE A 94 -9.61 20.65 -15.55
CA PHE A 94 -8.64 20.13 -14.59
C PHE A 94 -8.32 18.66 -14.91
N CYS A 95 -7.16 18.20 -14.50
CA CYS A 95 -6.75 16.80 -14.62
C CYS A 95 -6.30 16.26 -13.26
N PHE A 96 -6.49 14.96 -13.07
CA PHE A 96 -6.02 14.24 -11.89
C PHE A 96 -4.75 13.46 -12.28
N LEU A 97 -3.68 13.73 -11.55
CA LEU A 97 -2.41 13.03 -11.73
C LEU A 97 -2.19 12.12 -10.53
N ASP A 98 -1.96 10.85 -10.81
CA ASP A 98 -1.57 9.87 -9.80
C ASP A 98 -0.10 9.49 -9.97
N GLY A 99 0.70 9.65 -8.91
CA GLY A 99 2.11 9.34 -8.94
C GLY A 99 2.34 7.83 -9.07
N TYR A 100 3.05 7.41 -10.10
CA TYR A 100 3.42 6.00 -10.29
C TYR A 100 4.23 5.50 -9.08
N SER A 101 3.68 4.51 -8.35
CA SER A 101 4.30 3.96 -7.14
C SER A 101 4.78 5.03 -6.15
N GLY A 102 3.97 6.10 -5.94
CA GLY A 102 4.38 7.34 -5.29
C GLY A 102 5.09 7.17 -3.94
N TYR A 103 4.63 6.26 -3.10
CA TYR A 103 5.29 5.96 -1.81
C TYR A 103 6.70 5.39 -1.96
N HIS A 104 7.00 4.65 -3.02
CA HIS A 104 8.31 4.09 -3.29
C HIS A 104 9.30 5.09 -3.90
N GLN A 105 8.85 6.29 -4.26
CA GLN A 105 9.71 7.37 -4.77
C GLN A 105 10.31 8.22 -3.65
N ILE A 106 9.84 8.07 -2.41
CA ILE A 106 10.34 8.81 -1.26
C ILE A 106 11.32 7.92 -0.49
N PRO A 107 12.61 8.25 -0.48
CA PRO A 107 13.61 7.47 0.26
C PRO A 107 13.38 7.60 1.76
N ILE A 108 13.58 6.49 2.46
CA ILE A 108 13.46 6.47 3.92
C ILE A 108 14.81 6.90 4.53
N HIS A 109 14.78 7.78 5.53
CA HIS A 109 15.98 8.17 6.25
C HIS A 109 16.72 6.95 6.80
N SER A 110 18.05 6.93 6.72
CA SER A 110 18.90 5.78 7.08
C SER A 110 18.56 5.17 8.45
N ASP A 111 18.33 6.01 9.46
CA ASP A 111 18.01 5.57 10.83
C ASP A 111 16.60 4.97 10.96
N GLY A 112 15.75 5.18 9.95
CA GLY A 112 14.39 4.68 9.87
C GLY A 112 14.27 3.39 9.09
N GLN A 113 15.21 3.08 8.20
CA GLN A 113 15.10 1.94 7.28
C GLN A 113 14.93 0.61 8.01
N SER A 114 15.73 0.36 9.04
CA SER A 114 15.65 -0.87 9.83
C SER A 114 14.31 -1.08 10.52
N LYS A 115 13.59 0.03 10.81
CA LYS A 115 12.26 -0.01 11.44
C LYS A 115 11.17 -0.47 10.49
N THR A 116 11.41 -0.37 9.19
CA THR A 116 10.48 -0.84 8.14
C THR A 116 10.59 -2.32 7.84
N THR A 117 11.38 -3.05 8.61
CA THR A 117 11.64 -4.48 8.40
C THR A 117 10.35 -5.28 8.43
N PHE A 118 10.21 -6.15 7.44
CA PHE A 118 9.11 -7.11 7.35
C PHE A 118 9.64 -8.52 7.05
N THR A 119 8.93 -9.52 7.52
CA THR A 119 9.28 -10.93 7.31
C THR A 119 8.26 -11.62 6.43
N CYS A 120 8.76 -12.48 5.56
CA CYS A 120 7.95 -13.34 4.70
C CYS A 120 8.60 -14.72 4.59
N PRO A 121 7.96 -15.72 3.96
CA PRO A 121 8.52 -17.07 3.79
C PRO A 121 9.85 -17.13 3.02
N PHE A 122 10.27 -16.03 2.41
CA PHE A 122 11.49 -15.96 1.57
C PHE A 122 12.62 -15.16 2.21
N GLY A 123 12.41 -14.62 3.40
CA GLY A 123 13.41 -13.85 4.13
C GLY A 123 12.85 -12.61 4.81
N THR A 124 13.76 -11.83 5.35
CA THR A 124 13.47 -10.59 6.06
C THR A 124 14.05 -9.41 5.29
N TYR A 125 13.26 -8.41 5.01
CA TYR A 125 13.61 -7.29 4.15
C TYR A 125 13.20 -5.97 4.79
N ALA A 126 13.88 -4.88 4.42
CA ALA A 126 13.50 -3.52 4.78
C ALA A 126 13.47 -2.62 3.54
N TYR A 127 12.74 -1.52 3.62
CA TYR A 127 12.71 -0.48 2.59
C TYR A 127 13.92 0.46 2.72
N ARG A 128 14.34 1.01 1.57
CA ARG A 128 15.36 2.04 1.45
C ARG A 128 14.81 3.44 1.48
#